data_34304e7c966df704bb18b48d8e7fde89
#
_entry.id   34304e7c966df704bb18b48d8e7fde89
#
_cell.length_a   1.000
_cell.length_b   1.000
_cell.length_c   1.000
_cell.angle_alpha   90.00
_cell.angle_beta   90.00
_cell.angle_gamma   90.00
#
_symmetry.space_group_name_H-M   'P 1'
#
loop_
_entity.id
_entity.type
_entity.pdbx_description
1 polymer ?
#
loop_
_entity_poly.entity_id
_entity_poly.type
_entity_poly.pdbx_seq_one_letter_code
_entity_poly.pdbx_strand_id
1 'polypeptide(L)'
;MIKTALYIFLLLISYGSFAQVKPRSYVAHHIDAPLKIDGKAEEKVWEAAPFSESFIDIEGVKIPKYDTRVKMLWDDENLYFYAELKEPHIWATLKQRDTVIFYNNDFEIFIDPDGDTHNYYEFEMNALNTVWDLLLVKPYRESAPVVNSWDIQGLQTAVSINGTLNDPTDT
;
A
#
# COMPACT_ATOMS: atom_id res chain seq x y z
N MET A 1 63.11 2.09 -41.36
CA MET A 1 61.68 2.08 -41.63
C MET A 1 61.01 1.45 -40.45
N ILE A 2 60.46 2.22 -39.47
CA ILE A 2 59.82 1.76 -38.27
C ILE A 2 58.35 1.73 -38.60
N LYS A 3 57.76 0.52 -38.57
CA LYS A 3 56.28 0.34 -38.68
C LYS A 3 55.65 0.55 -37.33
N THR A 4 54.99 1.69 -37.17
CA THR A 4 54.17 1.97 -35.96
C THR A 4 52.83 1.26 -36.10
N ALA A 5 52.61 0.21 -35.33
CA ALA A 5 51.32 -0.47 -35.20
C ALA A 5 50.43 0.33 -34.25
N LEU A 6 49.36 0.91 -34.79
CA LEU A 6 48.32 1.60 -34.00
C LEU A 6 47.33 0.56 -33.46
N TYR A 7 47.37 0.28 -32.16
CA TYR A 7 46.35 -0.55 -31.49
C TYR A 7 45.14 0.34 -31.11
N ILE A 8 44.07 0.17 -31.85
CA ILE A 8 42.77 0.76 -31.48
C ILE A 8 42.17 -0.12 -30.41
N PHE A 9 42.20 0.35 -29.17
CA PHE A 9 41.52 -0.30 -28.05
C PHE A 9 40.04 0.09 -28.11
N LEU A 10 39.18 -0.79 -28.65
CA LEU A 10 37.73 -0.63 -28.61
C LEU A 10 37.25 -0.91 -27.19
N LEU A 11 37.00 0.11 -26.40
CA LEU A 11 36.29 0.02 -25.13
C LEU A 11 34.82 -0.25 -25.42
N LEU A 12 34.44 -1.51 -25.37
CA LEU A 12 33.04 -1.92 -25.32
C LEU A 12 32.47 -1.53 -23.94
N ILE A 13 31.89 -0.34 -23.85
CA ILE A 13 31.05 0.05 -22.71
C ILE A 13 29.74 -0.72 -22.86
N SER A 14 29.65 -1.87 -22.19
CA SER A 14 28.37 -2.56 -22.01
C SER A 14 27.51 -1.70 -21.09
N TYR A 15 26.60 -0.91 -21.65
CA TYR A 15 25.52 -0.33 -20.91
C TYR A 15 24.62 -1.50 -20.45
N GLY A 16 24.79 -1.92 -19.21
CA GLY A 16 23.83 -2.79 -18.58
C GLY A 16 22.49 -2.07 -18.57
N SER A 17 21.59 -2.45 -19.46
CA SER A 17 20.20 -2.02 -19.36
C SER A 17 19.64 -2.66 -18.09
N PHE A 18 19.61 -1.90 -17.00
CA PHE A 18 18.78 -2.27 -15.87
C PHE A 18 17.34 -2.20 -16.39
N ALA A 19 16.72 -3.35 -16.56
CA ALA A 19 15.30 -3.42 -16.85
C ALA A 19 14.59 -2.76 -15.65
N GLN A 20 14.09 -1.55 -15.85
CA GLN A 20 13.28 -0.88 -14.85
C GLN A 20 12.01 -1.72 -14.67
N VAL A 21 11.86 -2.33 -13.52
CA VAL A 21 10.64 -3.08 -13.20
C VAL A 21 9.48 -2.08 -13.26
N LYS A 22 8.56 -2.29 -14.19
CA LYS A 22 7.39 -1.42 -14.32
C LYS A 22 6.56 -1.59 -13.04
N PRO A 23 6.23 -0.50 -12.35
CA PRO A 23 5.35 -0.57 -11.20
C PRO A 23 4.01 -1.22 -11.56
N ARG A 24 3.43 -1.96 -10.63
CA ARG A 24 2.07 -2.45 -10.78
C ARG A 24 1.11 -1.27 -10.87
N SER A 25 0.04 -1.44 -11.62
CA SER A 25 -0.96 -0.40 -11.79
C SER A 25 -2.36 -0.98 -11.56
N TYR A 26 -3.25 -0.16 -11.07
CA TYR A 26 -4.67 -0.48 -10.88
C TYR A 26 -5.51 0.63 -11.52
N VAL A 27 -6.63 0.25 -12.13
CA VAL A 27 -7.60 1.20 -12.68
C VAL A 27 -8.80 1.24 -11.76
N ALA A 28 -8.92 2.29 -10.96
CA ALA A 28 -10.11 2.54 -10.16
C ALA A 28 -11.21 3.12 -11.05
N HIS A 29 -12.43 2.54 -10.98
CA HIS A 29 -13.57 2.99 -11.76
C HIS A 29 -14.39 4.03 -10.99
N HIS A 30 -14.98 4.99 -11.72
CA HIS A 30 -15.92 5.95 -11.17
C HIS A 30 -17.26 5.28 -10.84
N ILE A 31 -17.89 5.73 -9.78
CA ILE A 31 -19.25 5.36 -9.36
C ILE A 31 -20.10 6.59 -9.13
N ASP A 32 -21.41 6.48 -9.36
CA ASP A 32 -22.35 7.63 -9.34
C ASP A 32 -22.96 7.90 -7.95
N ALA A 33 -22.68 7.05 -6.96
CA ALA A 33 -23.25 7.19 -5.63
C ALA A 33 -22.24 6.77 -4.55
N PRO A 34 -22.23 7.44 -3.39
CA PRO A 34 -21.33 7.11 -2.30
C PRO A 34 -21.59 5.71 -1.74
N LEU A 35 -20.52 5.07 -1.28
CA LEU A 35 -20.55 3.75 -0.66
C LEU A 35 -20.71 3.85 0.85
N LYS A 36 -21.32 2.82 1.43
CA LYS A 36 -21.34 2.64 2.87
C LYS A 36 -20.01 2.08 3.36
N ILE A 37 -19.42 2.72 4.34
CA ILE A 37 -18.17 2.25 4.93
C ILE A 37 -18.49 1.38 6.15
N ASP A 38 -18.59 0.06 5.94
CA ASP A 38 -18.95 -0.91 6.98
C ASP A 38 -18.05 -2.15 7.02
N GLY A 39 -16.93 -2.10 6.29
CA GLY A 39 -15.95 -3.20 6.21
C GLY A 39 -16.36 -4.33 5.28
N LYS A 40 -17.36 -4.11 4.42
CA LYS A 40 -17.85 -5.10 3.46
C LYS A 40 -17.89 -4.53 2.06
N ALA A 41 -17.89 -5.39 1.06
CA ALA A 41 -18.05 -5.04 -0.36
C ALA A 41 -19.29 -5.74 -0.92
N GLU A 42 -20.44 -5.49 -0.27
CA GLU A 42 -21.72 -6.12 -0.64
C GLU A 42 -22.48 -5.31 -1.71
N GLU A 43 -22.13 -4.04 -1.94
CA GLU A 43 -22.74 -3.25 -2.99
C GLU A 43 -22.35 -3.78 -4.38
N LYS A 44 -23.33 -3.83 -5.27
CA LYS A 44 -23.16 -4.38 -6.61
C LYS A 44 -22.03 -3.72 -7.42
N VAL A 45 -21.71 -2.48 -7.12
CA VAL A 45 -20.63 -1.77 -7.82
C VAL A 45 -19.26 -2.41 -7.58
N TRP A 46 -19.05 -3.06 -6.44
CA TRP A 46 -17.82 -3.79 -6.12
C TRP A 46 -17.63 -5.05 -7.01
N GLU A 47 -18.71 -5.60 -7.57
CA GLU A 47 -18.63 -6.75 -8.51
C GLU A 47 -17.91 -6.35 -9.79
N ALA A 48 -18.07 -5.10 -10.23
CA ALA A 48 -17.44 -4.58 -11.44
C ALA A 48 -15.97 -4.18 -11.22
N ALA A 49 -15.55 -3.96 -9.99
CA ALA A 49 -14.17 -3.66 -9.65
C ALA A 49 -13.34 -4.96 -9.51
N PRO A 50 -12.33 -5.19 -10.38
CA PRO A 50 -11.47 -6.36 -10.23
C PRO A 50 -10.64 -6.23 -8.94
N PHE A 51 -10.27 -7.37 -8.34
CA PHE A 51 -9.20 -7.33 -7.34
C PHE A 51 -7.86 -7.01 -8.00
N SER A 52 -6.98 -6.39 -7.24
CA SER A 52 -5.56 -6.31 -7.59
C SER A 52 -4.97 -7.72 -7.73
N GLU A 53 -3.79 -7.82 -8.32
CA GLU A 53 -2.94 -8.98 -8.06
C GLU A 53 -2.67 -9.10 -6.55
N SER A 54 -2.43 -10.35 -6.09
CA SER A 54 -2.02 -10.58 -4.71
C SER A 54 -0.78 -9.75 -4.35
N PHE A 55 -0.73 -9.26 -3.14
CA PHE A 55 0.43 -8.53 -2.65
C PHE A 55 1.67 -9.43 -2.65
N ILE A 56 2.81 -8.82 -2.80
CA ILE A 56 4.12 -9.45 -2.64
C ILE A 56 4.81 -8.82 -1.44
N ASP A 57 5.88 -9.45 -0.95
CA ASP A 57 6.64 -8.89 0.15
C ASP A 57 7.34 -7.57 -0.25
N ILE A 58 7.79 -6.82 0.75
CA ILE A 58 8.45 -5.53 0.54
C ILE A 58 9.76 -5.64 -0.25
N GLU A 59 10.40 -6.82 -0.28
CA GLU A 59 11.59 -7.09 -1.11
C GLU A 59 11.22 -7.26 -2.59
N GLY A 60 9.93 -7.42 -2.91
CA GLY A 60 9.41 -7.53 -4.27
C GLY A 60 9.66 -8.89 -4.95
N VAL A 61 10.07 -9.91 -4.21
CA VAL A 61 10.47 -11.21 -4.76
C VAL A 61 9.81 -12.41 -4.10
N LYS A 62 9.40 -12.29 -2.84
CA LYS A 62 8.77 -13.39 -2.10
C LYS A 62 7.25 -13.29 -2.18
N ILE A 63 6.61 -14.43 -2.24
CA ILE A 63 5.14 -14.52 -2.14
C ILE A 63 4.82 -14.67 -0.65
N PRO A 64 4.01 -13.78 -0.07
CA PRO A 64 3.54 -13.90 1.30
C PRO A 64 2.82 -15.23 1.53
N LYS A 65 2.89 -15.74 2.75
CA LYS A 65 2.18 -16.97 3.14
C LYS A 65 0.66 -16.78 3.06
N TYR A 66 0.18 -15.61 3.39
CA TYR A 66 -1.22 -15.24 3.40
C TYR A 66 -1.51 -14.19 2.33
N ASP A 67 -2.64 -14.34 1.68
CA ASP A 67 -3.02 -13.50 0.55
C ASP A 67 -3.64 -12.19 1.03
N THR A 68 -3.21 -11.10 0.44
CA THR A 68 -3.81 -9.77 0.56
C THR A 68 -4.05 -9.21 -0.83
N ARG A 69 -5.24 -8.65 -1.05
CA ARG A 69 -5.62 -8.02 -2.30
C ARG A 69 -6.61 -6.89 -2.06
N VAL A 70 -6.66 -5.95 -2.98
CA VAL A 70 -7.50 -4.75 -2.84
C VAL A 70 -8.37 -4.53 -4.07
N LYS A 71 -9.46 -3.79 -3.86
CA LYS A 71 -10.24 -3.12 -4.89
C LYS A 71 -10.27 -1.63 -4.61
N MET A 72 -10.36 -0.83 -5.67
CA MET A 72 -10.50 0.62 -5.54
C MET A 72 -11.61 1.11 -6.46
N LEU A 73 -12.38 2.07 -5.94
CA LEU A 73 -13.41 2.81 -6.67
C LEU A 73 -13.28 4.30 -6.28
N TRP A 74 -13.92 5.17 -7.00
CA TRP A 74 -13.97 6.59 -6.66
C TRP A 74 -15.28 7.23 -7.11
N ASP A 75 -15.71 8.26 -6.41
CA ASP A 75 -16.76 9.18 -6.84
C ASP A 75 -16.21 10.61 -6.88
N ASP A 76 -17.05 11.60 -7.08
CA ASP A 76 -16.61 12.99 -7.21
C ASP A 76 -16.04 13.58 -5.92
N GLU A 77 -16.19 12.90 -4.77
CA GLU A 77 -15.77 13.39 -3.46
C GLU A 77 -14.79 12.46 -2.74
N ASN A 78 -14.80 11.15 -3.06
CA ASN A 78 -14.10 10.14 -2.28
C ASN A 78 -13.33 9.15 -3.15
N LEU A 79 -12.22 8.65 -2.60
CA LEU A 79 -11.51 7.47 -3.08
C LEU A 79 -11.77 6.32 -2.09
N TYR A 80 -12.25 5.18 -2.60
CA TYR A 80 -12.63 4.02 -1.81
C TYR A 80 -11.63 2.89 -1.97
N PHE A 81 -11.23 2.31 -0.85
CA PHE A 81 -10.41 1.11 -0.79
C PHE A 81 -11.20 0.01 -0.09
N TYR A 82 -11.19 -1.18 -0.66
CA TYR A 82 -11.63 -2.40 -0.02
C TYR A 82 -10.50 -3.41 -0.04
N ALA A 83 -10.04 -3.85 1.12
CA ALA A 83 -8.96 -4.82 1.25
C ALA A 83 -9.48 -6.14 1.84
N GLU A 84 -9.09 -7.25 1.25
CA GLU A 84 -9.24 -8.59 1.81
C GLU A 84 -7.87 -9.10 2.26
N LEU A 85 -7.76 -9.43 3.54
CA LEU A 85 -6.57 -9.99 4.16
C LEU A 85 -6.89 -11.39 4.68
N LYS A 86 -6.16 -12.39 4.22
CA LYS A 86 -6.19 -13.73 4.82
C LYS A 86 -5.21 -13.76 5.98
N GLU A 87 -5.71 -13.79 7.19
CA GLU A 87 -4.92 -13.82 8.41
C GLU A 87 -5.55 -14.81 9.40
N PRO A 88 -4.96 -16.01 9.60
CA PRO A 88 -5.50 -17.00 10.54
C PRO A 88 -5.33 -16.57 12.01
N HIS A 89 -4.40 -15.66 12.30
CA HIS A 89 -4.14 -15.18 13.66
C HIS A 89 -4.39 -13.66 13.73
N ILE A 90 -5.66 -13.26 13.64
CA ILE A 90 -6.05 -11.85 13.70
C ILE A 90 -5.69 -11.28 15.07
N TRP A 91 -4.71 -10.37 15.09
CA TRP A 91 -4.16 -9.83 16.32
C TRP A 91 -4.16 -8.32 16.32
N ALA A 92 -4.81 -7.70 17.31
CA ALA A 92 -4.76 -6.27 17.53
C ALA A 92 -5.01 -5.92 18.99
N THR A 93 -4.23 -5.01 19.55
CA THR A 93 -4.30 -4.57 20.94
C THR A 93 -4.34 -3.06 21.10
N LEU A 94 -3.85 -2.32 20.11
CA LEU A 94 -3.78 -0.86 20.12
C LEU A 94 -5.16 -0.27 19.82
N LYS A 95 -5.62 0.64 20.70
CA LYS A 95 -6.99 1.22 20.68
C LYS A 95 -6.98 2.74 20.62
N GLN A 96 -5.81 3.37 20.75
CA GLN A 96 -5.69 4.81 20.74
C GLN A 96 -5.29 5.27 19.35
N ARG A 97 -6.08 6.18 18.75
CA ARG A 97 -5.71 6.84 17.49
C ARG A 97 -4.35 7.51 17.63
N ASP A 98 -3.61 7.60 16.52
CA ASP A 98 -2.29 8.21 16.41
C ASP A 98 -1.22 7.57 17.33
N THR A 99 -1.41 6.31 17.65
CA THR A 99 -0.33 5.48 18.18
C THR A 99 0.35 4.71 17.05
N VAL A 100 1.52 4.17 17.31
CA VAL A 100 2.31 3.42 16.32
C VAL A 100 1.61 2.10 16.01
N ILE A 101 0.77 2.10 14.98
CA ILE A 101 -0.15 1.00 14.65
C ILE A 101 0.60 -0.23 14.14
N PHE A 102 1.70 -0.09 13.42
CA PHE A 102 2.51 -1.21 12.92
C PHE A 102 3.11 -2.12 14.01
N TYR A 103 2.94 -1.81 15.29
CA TYR A 103 3.21 -2.77 16.37
C TYR A 103 2.13 -3.87 16.49
N ASN A 104 1.02 -3.72 15.79
CA ASN A 104 0.04 -4.76 15.52
C ASN A 104 0.16 -5.23 14.06
N ASN A 105 -0.63 -6.24 13.69
CA ASN A 105 -0.91 -6.49 12.29
C ASN A 105 -1.84 -5.38 11.79
N ASP A 106 -1.50 -4.79 10.67
CA ASP A 106 -2.21 -3.64 10.12
C ASP A 106 -2.29 -3.69 8.60
N PHE A 107 -3.03 -2.74 8.06
CA PHE A 107 -3.11 -2.47 6.64
C PHE A 107 -2.73 -1.01 6.42
N GLU A 108 -1.78 -0.80 5.52
CA GLU A 108 -1.24 0.52 5.23
C GLU A 108 -1.59 0.97 3.81
N ILE A 109 -1.80 2.27 3.65
CA ILE A 109 -1.99 2.92 2.35
C ILE A 109 -1.09 4.15 2.28
N PHE A 110 -0.25 4.22 1.25
CA PHE A 110 0.52 5.41 0.93
C PHE A 110 -0.11 6.10 -0.27
N ILE A 111 -0.37 7.41 -0.14
CA ILE A 111 -0.97 8.21 -1.20
C ILE A 111 -0.05 9.38 -1.52
N ASP A 112 0.50 9.35 -2.72
CA ASP A 112 1.35 10.40 -3.28
C ASP A 112 0.60 11.05 -4.46
N PRO A 113 -0.04 12.20 -4.24
CA PRO A 113 -0.97 12.77 -5.23
C PRO A 113 -0.33 13.22 -6.53
N ASP A 114 0.93 13.65 -6.51
CA ASP A 114 1.66 14.14 -7.69
C ASP A 114 2.81 13.25 -8.15
N GLY A 115 3.10 12.18 -7.38
CA GLY A 115 4.05 11.15 -7.75
C GLY A 115 5.52 11.57 -7.64
N ASP A 116 5.82 12.61 -6.86
CA ASP A 116 7.19 13.14 -6.71
C ASP A 116 7.93 12.57 -5.48
N THR A 117 7.26 11.71 -4.70
CA THR A 117 7.74 11.08 -3.47
C THR A 117 7.96 12.04 -2.29
N HIS A 118 7.35 13.22 -2.33
CA HIS A 118 7.40 14.21 -1.26
C HIS A 118 5.98 14.63 -0.86
N ASN A 119 5.81 15.04 0.40
CA ASN A 119 4.52 15.50 0.94
C ASN A 119 3.37 14.51 0.67
N TYR A 120 3.66 13.21 0.81
CA TYR A 120 2.70 12.13 0.63
C TYR A 120 2.09 11.70 1.97
N TYR A 121 0.98 11.01 1.90
CA TYR A 121 0.20 10.60 3.06
C TYR A 121 0.41 9.12 3.33
N GLU A 122 0.44 8.77 4.60
CA GLU A 122 0.41 7.40 5.08
C GLU A 122 -0.78 7.22 6.00
N PHE A 123 -1.43 6.09 5.83
CA PHE A 123 -2.56 5.67 6.63
C PHE A 123 -2.32 4.24 7.07
N GLU A 124 -2.44 3.98 8.36
CA GLU A 124 -2.34 2.65 8.97
C GLU A 124 -3.62 2.33 9.73
N MET A 125 -4.07 1.09 9.67
CA MET A 125 -5.26 0.64 10.38
C MET A 125 -5.11 -0.80 10.84
N ASN A 126 -5.37 -1.07 12.12
CA ASN A 126 -5.37 -2.42 12.67
C ASN A 126 -6.78 -3.08 12.65
N ALA A 127 -6.86 -4.34 13.05
CA ALA A 127 -8.11 -5.10 13.08
C ALA A 127 -9.17 -4.57 14.08
N LEU A 128 -8.79 -3.70 15.02
CA LEU A 128 -9.72 -2.99 15.91
C LEU A 128 -10.27 -1.69 15.30
N ASN A 129 -9.97 -1.40 14.04
CA ASN A 129 -10.30 -0.13 13.39
C ASN A 129 -9.64 1.07 14.09
N THR A 130 -8.48 0.88 14.68
CA THR A 130 -7.66 1.96 15.21
C THR A 130 -6.76 2.47 14.12
N VAL A 131 -6.75 3.77 13.94
CA VAL A 131 -6.10 4.46 12.81
C VAL A 131 -4.92 5.28 13.29
N TRP A 132 -3.90 5.33 12.47
CA TRP A 132 -2.84 6.31 12.50
C TRP A 132 -2.66 6.87 11.10
N ASP A 133 -2.75 8.18 10.94
CA ASP A 133 -2.55 8.87 9.67
C ASP A 133 -1.54 10.01 9.85
N LEU A 134 -0.68 10.17 8.88
CA LEU A 134 0.43 11.11 8.96
C LEU A 134 0.84 11.65 7.58
N LEU A 135 1.50 12.80 7.59
CA LEU A 135 2.11 13.38 6.40
C LEU A 135 3.62 13.16 6.44
N LEU A 136 4.16 12.56 5.37
CA LEU A 136 5.59 12.41 5.15
C LEU A 136 6.08 13.48 4.18
N VAL A 137 6.93 14.36 4.68
CA VAL A 137 7.52 15.43 3.84
C VAL A 137 8.56 14.88 2.86
N LYS A 138 9.13 13.71 3.15
CA LYS A 138 10.10 12.97 2.32
C LYS A 138 10.05 11.48 2.62
N PRO A 139 10.61 10.63 1.75
CA PRO A 139 10.75 9.21 2.03
C PRO A 139 11.47 8.90 3.35
N TYR A 140 11.03 7.89 4.06
CA TYR A 140 11.66 7.45 5.33
C TYR A 140 13.17 7.28 5.24
N ARG A 141 13.70 6.77 4.11
CA ARG A 141 15.15 6.60 3.89
C ARG A 141 15.95 7.90 3.93
N GLU A 142 15.30 9.05 3.82
CA GLU A 142 15.93 10.37 3.87
C GLU A 142 15.89 10.98 5.26
N SER A 143 15.43 10.22 6.28
CA SER A 143 15.39 10.63 7.68
C SER A 143 14.67 11.95 7.95
N ALA A 144 13.66 12.26 7.16
CA ALA A 144 12.84 13.44 7.39
C ALA A 144 11.85 13.20 8.53
N PRO A 145 11.46 14.25 9.29
CA PRO A 145 10.44 14.11 10.29
C PRO A 145 9.07 13.84 9.63
N VAL A 146 8.26 13.02 10.28
CA VAL A 146 6.85 12.83 9.96
C VAL A 146 5.98 13.82 10.72
N VAL A 147 4.86 14.24 10.13
CA VAL A 147 3.91 15.14 10.76
C VAL A 147 2.75 14.31 11.32
N ASN A 148 2.89 13.87 12.57
CA ASN A 148 1.89 13.05 13.27
C ASN A 148 0.61 13.79 13.64
N SER A 149 0.62 15.11 13.63
CA SER A 149 -0.56 15.93 13.91
C SER A 149 -1.40 16.24 12.68
N TRP A 150 -1.05 15.64 11.56
CA TRP A 150 -1.83 15.77 10.33
C TRP A 150 -2.90 14.69 10.30
N ASP A 151 -4.13 15.06 9.93
CA ASP A 151 -5.25 14.16 9.84
C ASP A 151 -5.84 14.19 8.43
N ILE A 152 -6.22 13.04 7.89
CA ILE A 152 -7.01 12.93 6.67
C ILE A 152 -8.43 13.42 6.95
N GLN A 153 -8.78 14.57 6.38
CA GLN A 153 -10.11 15.14 6.55
C GLN A 153 -11.18 14.26 5.92
N GLY A 154 -12.22 13.93 6.71
CA GLY A 154 -13.33 13.11 6.24
C GLY A 154 -13.03 11.63 6.11
N LEU A 155 -11.89 11.14 6.61
CA LEU A 155 -11.55 9.73 6.62
C LEU A 155 -12.65 8.91 7.31
N GLN A 156 -13.12 7.87 6.63
CA GLN A 156 -14.04 6.89 7.17
C GLN A 156 -13.41 5.51 7.02
N THR A 157 -13.45 4.72 8.10
CA THR A 157 -12.87 3.39 8.13
C THR A 157 -13.80 2.39 8.80
N ALA A 158 -13.74 1.14 8.37
CA ALA A 158 -14.45 0.04 9.02
C ALA A 158 -13.69 -1.27 8.79
N VAL A 159 -13.79 -2.16 9.75
CA VAL A 159 -13.23 -3.52 9.69
C VAL A 159 -14.33 -4.54 9.90
N SER A 160 -14.39 -5.55 9.05
CA SER A 160 -15.21 -6.74 9.21
C SER A 160 -14.30 -7.95 9.42
N ILE A 161 -14.46 -8.63 10.55
CA ILE A 161 -13.66 -9.81 10.89
C ILE A 161 -14.52 -11.06 10.67
N ASN A 162 -13.97 -12.02 9.92
CA ASN A 162 -14.54 -13.35 9.80
C ASN A 162 -13.61 -14.34 10.52
N GLY A 163 -13.82 -14.51 11.81
CA GLY A 163 -12.95 -15.27 12.71
C GLY A 163 -12.96 -14.70 14.12
N THR A 164 -11.95 -15.02 14.89
CA THR A 164 -11.76 -14.52 16.25
C THR A 164 -10.57 -13.59 16.35
N LEU A 165 -10.67 -12.60 17.23
CA LEU A 165 -9.62 -11.62 17.47
C LEU A 165 -8.80 -12.04 18.69
N ASN A 166 -7.46 -12.03 18.56
CA ASN A 166 -6.54 -12.33 19.65
C ASN A 166 -6.68 -13.76 20.22
N ASP A 167 -7.13 -14.71 19.43
CA ASP A 167 -7.17 -16.11 19.84
C ASP A 167 -5.93 -16.85 19.28
N PRO A 168 -4.99 -17.31 20.12
CA PRO A 168 -3.78 -17.98 19.66
C PRO A 168 -4.05 -19.43 19.20
N THR A 169 -5.29 -19.92 19.34
CA THR A 169 -5.70 -21.28 18.94
C THR A 169 -6.33 -21.35 17.56
N ASP A 170 -6.52 -20.20 16.90
CA ASP A 170 -7.03 -20.12 15.53
C ASP A 170 -6.11 -20.85 14.54
N THR A 171 -6.71 -21.50 13.53
CA THR A 171 -6.01 -22.27 12.50
C THR A 171 -6.42 -21.90 11.09
#